data_623b0181cd6916dc9e70ede3f0bc0312
#
_entry.id   623b0181cd6916dc9e70ede3f0bc0312
#
_cell.length_a   1.000
_cell.length_b   1.000
_cell.length_c   1.000
_cell.angle_alpha   90.00
_cell.angle_beta   90.00
_cell.angle_gamma   90.00
#
_symmetry.space_group_name_H-M   'P 1'
#
loop_
_entity.id
_entity.type
_entity.pdbx_description
1 polymer ?
#
loop_
_entity_poly.entity_id
_entity_poly.type
_entity_poly.pdbx_seq_one_letter_code
_entity_poly.pdbx_strand_id
1 'polypeptide(L)'
;WARDYEAVIAAARAALPEQPLYLLGHSLGAQLPGLLRNPGQVDGLLSVAAGSGYWRDNAPRLKRMVPYFWWVLVPLATRLCGYFPGRKLRKVGDLPAGVILQWRRWCLNPTYSVGAEGPEVAQRYGAVRFPVLALSMSDDELMTLRGTQALVNLYSNAPTRVERIAPQDVKALRIGHFG
;
A
#
# COMPACT_ATOMS: atom_id res chain seq x y z
N TRP A 1 -0.78 7.56 -9.42
CA TRP A 1 -1.32 7.36 -8.05
C TRP A 1 -0.86 8.43 -7.06
N ALA A 2 0.45 8.62 -6.83
CA ALA A 2 0.90 9.62 -5.84
C ALA A 2 0.42 11.03 -6.17
N ARG A 3 0.48 11.44 -7.46
CA ARG A 3 -0.03 12.75 -7.92
C ARG A 3 -1.54 12.89 -7.72
N ASP A 4 -2.30 11.82 -7.99
CA ASP A 4 -3.75 11.83 -7.79
C ASP A 4 -4.08 11.96 -6.30
N TYR A 5 -3.31 11.28 -5.45
CA TYR A 5 -3.45 11.36 -4.00
C TYR A 5 -3.16 12.78 -3.49
N GLU A 6 -2.07 13.41 -3.97
CA GLU A 6 -1.72 14.82 -3.68
C GLU A 6 -2.82 15.79 -4.13
N ALA A 7 -3.42 15.57 -5.30
CA ALA A 7 -4.51 16.41 -5.79
C ALA A 7 -5.76 16.33 -4.89
N VAL A 8 -6.11 15.14 -4.40
CA VAL A 8 -7.23 14.96 -3.46
C VAL A 8 -6.94 15.65 -2.12
N ILE A 9 -5.72 15.52 -1.59
CA ILE A 9 -5.30 16.22 -0.36
C ILE A 9 -5.39 17.74 -0.55
N ALA A 10 -4.89 18.25 -1.66
CA ALA A 10 -4.96 19.70 -1.96
C ALA A 10 -6.41 20.20 -2.06
N ALA A 11 -7.29 19.43 -2.70
CA ALA A 11 -8.71 19.77 -2.79
C ALA A 11 -9.39 19.77 -1.42
N ALA A 12 -9.08 18.78 -0.56
CA ALA A 12 -9.60 18.71 0.80
C ALA A 12 -9.14 19.91 1.65
N ARG A 13 -7.85 20.28 1.57
CA ARG A 13 -7.31 21.45 2.26
C ARG A 13 -7.90 22.77 1.75
N ALA A 14 -8.15 22.88 0.45
CA ALA A 14 -8.81 24.07 -0.11
C ALA A 14 -10.26 24.23 0.38
N ALA A 15 -10.97 23.11 0.54
CA ALA A 15 -12.35 23.10 1.02
C ALA A 15 -12.46 23.36 2.53
N LEU A 16 -11.49 22.85 3.33
CA LEU A 16 -11.50 22.90 4.80
C LEU A 16 -10.08 23.22 5.33
N PRO A 17 -9.59 24.45 5.16
CA PRO A 17 -8.19 24.79 5.42
C PRO A 17 -7.78 24.65 6.89
N GLU A 18 -8.68 24.93 7.82
CA GLU A 18 -8.41 24.93 9.27
C GLU A 18 -8.73 23.59 9.96
N GLN A 19 -9.30 22.64 9.25
CA GLN A 19 -9.69 21.35 9.85
C GLN A 19 -8.55 20.35 9.80
N PRO A 20 -8.39 19.46 10.82
CA PRO A 20 -7.44 18.36 10.74
C PRO A 20 -7.77 17.44 9.58
N LEU A 21 -6.73 17.00 8.85
CA LEU A 21 -6.86 16.09 7.70
C LEU A 21 -6.24 14.74 8.01
N TYR A 22 -7.07 13.74 8.15
CA TYR A 22 -6.64 12.36 8.35
C TYR A 22 -6.82 11.55 7.08
N LEU A 23 -5.85 10.69 6.80
CA LEU A 23 -5.94 9.71 5.71
C LEU A 23 -6.39 8.37 6.27
N LEU A 24 -7.37 7.75 5.63
CA LEU A 24 -7.71 6.35 5.82
C LEU A 24 -7.35 5.60 4.54
N GLY A 25 -6.39 4.70 4.64
CA GLY A 25 -5.93 3.89 3.53
C GLY A 25 -6.16 2.40 3.77
N HIS A 26 -6.82 1.74 2.83
CA HIS A 26 -6.95 0.28 2.82
C HIS A 26 -5.98 -0.31 1.79
N SER A 27 -5.25 -1.35 2.17
CA SER A 27 -4.36 -2.09 1.27
C SER A 27 -3.40 -1.15 0.52
N LEU A 28 -3.41 -1.10 -0.82
CA LEU A 28 -2.59 -0.20 -1.63
C LEU A 28 -2.77 1.28 -1.27
N GLY A 29 -3.98 1.69 -0.88
CA GLY A 29 -4.25 3.08 -0.49
C GLY A 29 -3.42 3.55 0.70
N ALA A 30 -3.05 2.65 1.61
CA ALA A 30 -2.19 2.97 2.74
C ALA A 30 -0.67 2.90 2.41
N GLN A 31 -0.29 2.41 1.25
CA GLN A 31 1.10 2.38 0.80
C GLN A 31 1.55 3.69 0.15
N LEU A 32 0.60 4.53 -0.29
CA LEU A 32 0.87 5.74 -1.06
C LEU A 32 1.25 6.98 -0.22
N PRO A 33 0.79 7.16 1.03
CA PRO A 33 1.09 8.37 1.82
C PRO A 33 2.58 8.64 2.04
N GLY A 34 3.42 7.60 2.08
CA GLY A 34 4.88 7.75 2.15
C GLY A 34 5.52 8.30 0.87
N LEU A 35 4.78 8.40 -0.23
CA LEU A 35 5.23 8.95 -1.51
C LEU A 35 4.90 10.44 -1.68
N LEU A 36 4.18 11.05 -0.72
CA LEU A 36 3.80 12.45 -0.76
C LEU A 36 5.03 13.36 -0.77
N ARG A 37 5.00 14.40 -1.62
CA ARG A 37 6.05 15.44 -1.67
C ARG A 37 5.91 16.42 -0.52
N ASN A 38 4.68 16.69 -0.10
CA ASN A 38 4.37 17.58 1.01
C ASN A 38 3.52 16.85 2.07
N PRO A 39 4.13 16.01 2.92
CA PRO A 39 3.41 15.30 3.97
C PRO A 39 2.89 16.21 5.09
N GLY A 40 3.40 17.44 5.22
CA GLY A 40 2.95 18.40 6.25
C GLY A 40 1.50 18.87 6.12
N GLN A 41 0.81 18.50 5.04
CA GLN A 41 -0.62 18.75 4.89
C GLN A 41 -1.52 17.73 5.57
N VAL A 42 -0.95 16.67 6.14
CA VAL A 42 -1.67 15.53 6.72
C VAL A 42 -1.39 15.47 8.22
N ASP A 43 -2.43 15.23 9.01
CA ASP A 43 -2.37 15.18 10.47
C ASP A 43 -2.32 13.75 11.03
N GLY A 44 -2.61 12.74 10.21
CA GLY A 44 -2.49 11.33 10.60
C GLY A 44 -2.90 10.35 9.51
N LEU A 45 -2.41 9.11 9.64
CA LEU A 45 -2.77 7.99 8.76
C LEU A 45 -3.30 6.81 9.57
N LEU A 46 -4.52 6.37 9.22
CA LEU A 46 -5.03 5.06 9.57
C LEU A 46 -4.83 4.12 8.40
N SER A 47 -3.93 3.16 8.57
CA SER A 47 -3.58 2.14 7.58
C SER A 47 -4.29 0.84 7.93
N VAL A 48 -5.15 0.33 7.04
CA VAL A 48 -5.97 -0.86 7.28
C VAL A 48 -5.57 -1.96 6.30
N ALA A 49 -5.30 -3.15 6.80
CA ALA A 49 -4.99 -4.34 6.02
C ALA A 49 -3.88 -4.11 4.95
N ALA A 50 -2.87 -3.30 5.28
CA ALA A 50 -1.80 -2.93 4.37
C ALA A 50 -0.45 -3.50 4.79
N GLY A 51 0.39 -3.71 3.81
CA GLY A 51 1.77 -4.16 3.97
C GLY A 51 2.66 -3.62 2.87
N SER A 52 3.95 -3.88 2.95
CA SER A 52 4.93 -3.46 1.95
C SER A 52 4.65 -4.02 0.54
N GLY A 53 3.86 -5.09 0.42
CA GLY A 53 3.63 -5.75 -0.87
C GLY A 53 4.83 -6.56 -1.37
N TYR A 54 5.96 -6.58 -0.67
CA TYR A 54 7.08 -7.44 -1.04
C TYR A 54 6.64 -8.92 -1.04
N TRP A 55 6.78 -9.57 -2.19
CA TRP A 55 6.14 -10.84 -2.43
C TRP A 55 6.51 -11.96 -1.44
N ARG A 56 7.72 -11.91 -0.86
CA ARG A 56 8.16 -12.91 0.13
C ARG A 56 7.54 -12.72 1.50
N ASP A 57 6.93 -11.56 1.76
CA ASP A 57 6.24 -11.26 3.01
C ASP A 57 4.72 -11.47 2.94
N ASN A 58 4.20 -11.81 1.77
CA ASN A 58 2.79 -12.13 1.57
C ASN A 58 2.37 -13.43 2.27
N ALA A 59 1.06 -13.62 2.43
CA ALA A 59 0.50 -14.86 2.96
C ALA A 59 0.88 -16.08 2.09
N PRO A 60 0.99 -17.29 2.68
CA PRO A 60 1.56 -18.47 2.00
C PRO A 60 0.89 -18.84 0.67
N ARG A 61 -0.44 -18.71 0.59
CA ARG A 61 -1.19 -18.99 -0.65
C ARG A 61 -0.83 -17.98 -1.75
N LEU A 62 -0.83 -16.70 -1.41
CA LEU A 62 -0.50 -15.63 -2.35
C LEU A 62 0.96 -15.76 -2.81
N LYS A 63 1.88 -16.02 -1.89
CA LYS A 63 3.32 -16.21 -2.19
C LYS A 63 3.57 -17.26 -3.28
N ARG A 64 2.79 -18.33 -3.34
CA ARG A 64 2.94 -19.37 -4.38
C ARG A 64 2.48 -18.90 -5.76
N MET A 65 1.49 -18.02 -5.82
CA MET A 65 0.92 -17.52 -7.08
C MET A 65 1.69 -16.31 -7.64
N VAL A 66 2.32 -15.55 -6.77
CA VAL A 66 2.98 -14.29 -7.10
C VAL A 66 4.10 -14.43 -8.15
N PRO A 67 4.96 -15.47 -8.15
CA PRO A 67 5.95 -15.65 -9.21
C PRO A 67 5.31 -15.73 -10.60
N TYR A 68 4.29 -16.57 -10.78
CA TYR A 68 3.55 -16.61 -12.04
C TYR A 68 2.95 -15.25 -12.41
N PHE A 69 2.32 -14.56 -11.42
CA PHE A 69 1.71 -13.27 -11.66
C PHE A 69 2.72 -12.20 -12.13
N TRP A 70 3.83 -12.03 -11.40
CA TRP A 70 4.80 -10.97 -11.69
C TRP A 70 5.78 -11.26 -12.82
N TRP A 71 6.17 -12.53 -13.04
CA TRP A 71 7.16 -12.85 -14.07
C TRP A 71 6.55 -13.32 -15.38
N VAL A 72 5.30 -13.79 -15.38
CA VAL A 72 4.66 -14.33 -16.58
C VAL A 72 3.44 -13.48 -16.96
N LEU A 73 2.41 -13.47 -16.10
CA LEU A 73 1.11 -12.89 -16.46
C LEU A 73 1.18 -11.40 -16.75
N VAL A 74 1.78 -10.62 -15.85
CA VAL A 74 1.87 -9.16 -16.00
C VAL A 74 2.67 -8.75 -17.23
N PRO A 75 3.91 -9.23 -17.46
CA PRO A 75 4.66 -8.88 -18.67
C PRO A 75 3.95 -9.29 -19.96
N LEU A 76 3.40 -10.50 -20.02
CA LEU A 76 2.73 -11.00 -21.22
C LEU A 76 1.45 -10.20 -21.52
N ALA A 77 0.60 -10.01 -20.52
CA ALA A 77 -0.65 -9.27 -20.69
C ALA A 77 -0.42 -7.80 -21.09
N THR A 78 0.54 -7.13 -20.45
CA THR A 78 0.86 -5.73 -20.80
C THR A 78 1.46 -5.62 -22.21
N ARG A 79 2.27 -6.59 -22.64
CA ARG A 79 2.85 -6.61 -23.99
C ARG A 79 1.78 -6.84 -25.07
N LEU A 80 0.82 -7.73 -24.82
CA LEU A 80 -0.20 -8.09 -25.81
C LEU A 80 -1.36 -7.05 -25.87
N CYS A 81 -1.71 -6.46 -24.74
CA CYS A 81 -2.89 -5.58 -24.66
C CYS A 81 -2.52 -4.08 -24.57
N GLY A 82 -1.25 -3.72 -24.38
CA GLY A 82 -0.83 -2.34 -24.13
C GLY A 82 -1.16 -1.83 -22.72
N TYR A 83 -1.91 -2.58 -21.94
CA TYR A 83 -2.28 -2.32 -20.54
C TYR A 83 -2.49 -3.66 -19.82
N PHE A 84 -2.66 -3.64 -18.50
CA PHE A 84 -2.99 -4.86 -17.74
C PHE A 84 -4.52 -5.01 -17.63
N PRO A 85 -5.15 -5.98 -18.33
CA PRO A 85 -6.60 -6.16 -18.36
C PRO A 85 -7.09 -6.96 -17.13
N GLY A 86 -6.89 -6.38 -15.95
CA GLY A 86 -7.09 -7.07 -14.67
C GLY A 86 -8.54 -7.50 -14.42
N ARG A 87 -9.52 -6.75 -14.91
CA ARG A 87 -10.95 -7.13 -14.83
C ARG A 87 -11.24 -8.42 -15.59
N LYS A 88 -10.75 -8.54 -16.84
CA LYS A 88 -10.88 -9.77 -17.63
C LYS A 88 -10.18 -10.96 -16.95
N LEU A 89 -9.05 -10.72 -16.36
CA LEU A 89 -8.25 -11.74 -15.67
C LEU A 89 -8.74 -12.05 -14.25
N ARG A 90 -9.80 -11.38 -13.77
CA ARG A 90 -10.34 -11.51 -12.40
C ARG A 90 -9.24 -11.38 -11.34
N LYS A 91 -8.39 -10.38 -11.50
CA LYS A 91 -7.30 -10.02 -10.58
C LYS A 91 -7.58 -8.65 -9.98
N VAL A 92 -6.60 -7.77 -9.98
CA VAL A 92 -6.79 -6.35 -9.69
C VAL A 92 -7.57 -5.68 -10.84
N GLY A 93 -8.00 -4.44 -10.69
CA GLY A 93 -8.64 -3.68 -11.77
C GLY A 93 -7.75 -3.51 -13.01
N ASP A 94 -8.30 -2.93 -14.08
CA ASP A 94 -7.54 -2.58 -15.26
C ASP A 94 -6.52 -1.49 -14.91
N LEU A 95 -5.26 -1.69 -15.28
CA LEU A 95 -4.17 -0.77 -14.94
C LEU A 95 -3.37 -0.40 -16.18
N PRO A 96 -2.99 0.89 -16.34
CA PRO A 96 -2.02 1.28 -17.35
C PRO A 96 -0.72 0.47 -17.22
N ALA A 97 -0.08 0.14 -18.34
CA ALA A 97 1.14 -0.67 -18.34
C ALA A 97 2.23 -0.11 -17.42
N GLY A 98 2.46 1.21 -17.46
CA GLY A 98 3.45 1.87 -16.61
C GLY A 98 3.16 1.70 -15.11
N VAL A 99 1.87 1.75 -14.72
CA VAL A 99 1.44 1.60 -13.32
C VAL A 99 1.67 0.18 -12.80
N ILE A 100 1.22 -0.83 -13.53
CA ILE A 100 1.39 -2.23 -13.09
C ILE A 100 2.86 -2.66 -13.11
N LEU A 101 3.64 -2.18 -14.08
CA LEU A 101 5.07 -2.48 -14.15
C LEU A 101 5.88 -1.76 -13.05
N GLN A 102 5.48 -0.54 -12.66
CA GLN A 102 6.05 0.14 -11.50
C GLN A 102 5.74 -0.63 -10.21
N TRP A 103 4.48 -0.99 -10.00
CA TRP A 103 4.06 -1.77 -8.84
C TRP A 103 4.77 -3.14 -8.78
N ARG A 104 4.96 -3.79 -9.93
CA ARG A 104 5.78 -5.01 -10.04
C ARG A 104 7.19 -4.79 -9.48
N ARG A 105 7.87 -3.71 -9.88
CA ARG A 105 9.23 -3.41 -9.35
C ARG A 105 9.22 -3.28 -7.83
N TRP A 106 8.21 -2.62 -7.27
CA TRP A 106 8.07 -2.49 -5.81
C TRP A 106 7.87 -3.85 -5.15
N CYS A 107 6.95 -4.65 -5.64
CA CYS A 107 6.63 -5.96 -5.07
C CYS A 107 7.79 -6.97 -5.18
N LEU A 108 8.72 -6.79 -6.11
CA LEU A 108 9.90 -7.62 -6.26
C LEU A 108 11.10 -7.13 -5.45
N ASN A 109 11.05 -5.92 -4.90
CA ASN A 109 12.15 -5.34 -4.11
C ASN A 109 11.94 -5.58 -2.61
N PRO A 110 12.96 -6.07 -1.87
CA PRO A 110 12.85 -6.31 -0.42
C PRO A 110 12.48 -5.09 0.43
N THR A 111 12.90 -3.90 0.01
CA THR A 111 12.54 -2.63 0.67
C THR A 111 11.42 -1.89 -0.07
N TYR A 112 10.62 -2.63 -0.86
CA TYR A 112 9.43 -2.18 -1.56
C TYR A 112 9.69 -0.95 -2.46
N SER A 113 8.84 0.09 -2.37
CA SER A 113 8.95 1.31 -3.18
C SER A 113 10.25 2.07 -2.94
N VAL A 114 10.75 2.07 -1.71
CA VAL A 114 12.00 2.76 -1.35
C VAL A 114 13.20 2.19 -2.09
N GLY A 115 13.34 0.87 -2.12
CA GLY A 115 14.44 0.24 -2.85
C GLY A 115 14.26 0.23 -4.37
N ALA A 116 13.01 0.25 -4.84
CA ALA A 116 12.72 0.22 -6.28
C ALA A 116 12.85 1.59 -6.96
N GLU A 117 12.55 2.68 -6.26
CA GLU A 117 12.56 4.05 -6.80
C GLU A 117 13.75 4.87 -6.29
N GLY A 118 14.47 4.38 -5.27
CA GLY A 118 15.72 4.94 -4.81
C GLY A 118 15.63 6.04 -3.75
N PRO A 119 16.72 6.83 -3.59
CA PRO A 119 16.91 7.73 -2.43
C PRO A 119 15.82 8.80 -2.27
N GLU A 120 15.28 9.31 -3.36
CA GLU A 120 14.23 10.33 -3.31
C GLU A 120 12.98 9.82 -2.58
N VAL A 121 12.57 8.57 -2.87
CA VAL A 121 11.42 7.96 -2.19
C VAL A 121 11.75 7.65 -0.73
N ALA A 122 12.96 7.24 -0.41
CA ALA A 122 13.42 7.08 0.97
C ALA A 122 13.31 8.39 1.76
N GLN A 123 13.74 9.51 1.16
CA GLN A 123 13.63 10.84 1.76
C GLN A 123 12.17 11.25 2.01
N ARG A 124 11.25 10.95 1.08
CA ARG A 124 9.82 11.25 1.25
C ARG A 124 9.22 10.49 2.43
N TYR A 125 9.46 9.18 2.53
CA TYR A 125 9.05 8.40 3.72
C TYR A 125 9.67 8.96 5.00
N GLY A 126 10.95 9.33 4.96
CA GLY A 126 11.66 9.96 6.07
C GLY A 126 11.21 11.38 6.40
N ALA A 127 10.49 12.06 5.50
CA ALA A 127 9.92 13.39 5.75
C ALA A 127 8.58 13.35 6.48
N VAL A 128 7.91 12.20 6.52
CA VAL A 128 6.63 12.04 7.24
C VAL A 128 6.86 12.22 8.74
N ARG A 129 5.99 13.04 9.37
CA ARG A 129 5.98 13.33 10.82
C ARG A 129 4.63 13.05 11.47
N PHE A 130 3.56 12.91 10.68
CA PHE A 130 2.25 12.58 11.20
C PHE A 130 2.21 11.16 11.77
N PRO A 131 1.38 10.90 12.79
CA PRO A 131 1.24 9.57 13.37
C PRO A 131 0.64 8.58 12.37
N VAL A 132 1.14 7.35 12.40
CA VAL A 132 0.67 6.22 11.59
C VAL A 132 0.17 5.11 12.51
N LEU A 133 -1.14 4.87 12.48
CA LEU A 133 -1.74 3.69 13.10
C LEU A 133 -2.02 2.64 12.03
N ALA A 134 -1.44 1.47 12.15
CA ALA A 134 -1.62 0.37 11.20
C ALA A 134 -2.39 -0.78 11.85
N LEU A 135 -3.54 -1.12 11.28
CA LEU A 135 -4.38 -2.25 11.68
C LEU A 135 -4.08 -3.45 10.77
N SER A 136 -3.62 -4.54 11.37
CA SER A 136 -3.29 -5.79 10.69
C SER A 136 -4.26 -6.89 11.16
N MET A 137 -5.01 -7.47 10.23
CA MET A 137 -5.99 -8.51 10.56
C MET A 137 -5.31 -9.88 10.69
N SER A 138 -5.67 -10.66 11.72
CA SER A 138 -5.01 -11.94 11.99
C SER A 138 -5.34 -13.02 10.95
N ASP A 139 -6.47 -12.88 10.28
CA ASP A 139 -7.01 -13.79 9.27
C ASP A 139 -6.92 -13.22 7.84
N ASP A 140 -6.12 -12.16 7.61
CA ASP A 140 -5.89 -11.59 6.29
C ASP A 140 -5.16 -12.59 5.39
N GLU A 141 -5.82 -12.97 4.30
CA GLU A 141 -5.33 -13.95 3.34
C GLU A 141 -4.30 -13.40 2.34
N LEU A 142 -4.10 -12.07 2.33
CA LEU A 142 -3.15 -11.38 1.45
C LEU A 142 -1.97 -10.81 2.23
N MET A 143 -2.24 -10.01 3.26
CA MET A 143 -1.21 -9.27 4.01
C MET A 143 -0.89 -9.94 5.34
N THR A 144 0.38 -10.07 5.63
CA THR A 144 0.86 -10.59 6.91
C THR A 144 1.25 -9.47 7.87
N LEU A 145 1.32 -9.76 9.17
CA LEU A 145 1.88 -8.83 10.15
C LEU A 145 3.31 -8.39 9.77
N ARG A 146 4.10 -9.32 9.22
CA ARG A 146 5.45 -9.01 8.73
C ARG A 146 5.43 -7.99 7.60
N GLY A 147 4.52 -8.12 6.64
CA GLY A 147 4.34 -7.15 5.57
C GLY A 147 3.89 -5.78 6.09
N THR A 148 2.96 -5.76 7.06
CA THR A 148 2.52 -4.52 7.72
C THR A 148 3.68 -3.84 8.44
N GLN A 149 4.47 -4.59 9.23
CA GLN A 149 5.64 -4.05 9.93
C GLN A 149 6.68 -3.52 8.96
N ALA A 150 6.93 -4.23 7.85
CA ALA A 150 7.87 -3.79 6.82
C ALA A 150 7.44 -2.45 6.17
N LEU A 151 6.13 -2.24 5.94
CA LEU A 151 5.62 -0.95 5.46
C LEU A 151 5.80 0.16 6.50
N VAL A 152 5.39 -0.10 7.74
CA VAL A 152 5.45 0.87 8.84
C VAL A 152 6.90 1.31 9.13
N ASN A 153 7.85 0.39 9.03
CA ASN A 153 9.28 0.68 9.23
C ASN A 153 9.88 1.64 8.18
N LEU A 154 9.20 1.86 7.06
CA LEU A 154 9.64 2.87 6.07
C LEU A 154 9.44 4.30 6.60
N TYR A 155 8.51 4.52 7.51
CA TYR A 155 8.23 5.80 8.16
C TYR A 155 9.19 6.09 9.31
N SER A 156 10.49 6.19 9.01
CA SER A 156 11.58 6.21 10.00
C SER A 156 11.52 7.34 11.03
N ASN A 157 10.80 8.41 10.76
CA ASN A 157 10.72 9.61 11.61
C ASN A 157 9.30 9.95 12.08
N ALA A 158 8.33 9.09 11.79
CA ALA A 158 6.94 9.25 12.24
C ALA A 158 6.67 8.42 13.50
N PRO A 159 5.80 8.89 14.41
CA PRO A 159 5.24 8.03 15.45
C PRO A 159 4.42 6.92 14.81
N THR A 160 4.79 5.67 15.06
CA THR A 160 4.12 4.53 14.44
C THR A 160 3.59 3.55 15.48
N ARG A 161 2.41 2.99 15.23
CA ARG A 161 1.82 1.93 16.04
C ARG A 161 1.18 0.88 15.15
N VAL A 162 1.45 -0.39 15.43
CA VAL A 162 0.80 -1.53 14.75
C VAL A 162 -0.10 -2.24 15.74
N GLU A 163 -1.36 -2.40 15.38
CA GLU A 163 -2.33 -3.19 16.14
C GLU A 163 -2.73 -4.42 15.35
N ARG A 164 -2.68 -5.57 16.02
CA ARG A 164 -3.13 -6.86 15.47
C ARG A 164 -4.55 -7.11 15.93
N ILE A 165 -5.49 -7.24 14.99
CA ILE A 165 -6.91 -7.44 15.27
C ILE A 165 -7.29 -8.85 14.84
N ALA A 166 -7.89 -9.60 15.76
CA ALA A 166 -8.50 -10.90 15.47
C ALA A 166 -10.01 -10.75 15.31
N PRO A 167 -10.68 -11.63 14.54
CA PRO A 167 -12.14 -11.60 14.41
C PRO A 167 -12.88 -11.59 15.76
N GLN A 168 -12.34 -12.28 16.76
CA GLN A 168 -12.92 -12.37 18.10
C GLN A 168 -12.93 -11.01 18.82
N ASP A 169 -11.94 -10.16 18.57
CA ASP A 169 -11.80 -8.85 19.21
C ASP A 169 -12.97 -7.90 18.82
N VAL A 170 -13.53 -8.14 17.64
CA VAL A 170 -14.65 -7.37 17.07
C VAL A 170 -15.95 -8.18 16.97
N LYS A 171 -16.01 -9.34 17.62
CA LYS A 171 -17.17 -10.26 17.61
C LYS A 171 -17.60 -10.68 16.20
N ALA A 172 -16.67 -10.77 15.28
CA ALA A 172 -16.90 -11.24 13.91
C ALA A 172 -16.45 -12.69 13.74
N LEU A 173 -17.05 -13.40 12.79
CA LEU A 173 -16.60 -14.75 12.41
C LEU A 173 -15.34 -14.68 11.54
N ARG A 174 -15.23 -13.63 10.76
CA ARG A 174 -14.12 -13.36 9.86
C ARG A 174 -14.00 -11.85 9.62
N ILE A 175 -12.77 -11.38 9.41
CA ILE A 175 -12.46 -10.04 8.87
C ILE A 175 -11.84 -10.21 7.47
N GLY A 176 -10.73 -10.97 7.37
CA GLY A 176 -10.00 -11.14 6.11
C GLY A 176 -9.39 -9.84 5.61
N HIS A 177 -9.11 -9.80 4.29
CA HIS A 177 -8.53 -8.61 3.66
C HIS A 177 -9.58 -7.53 3.32
N PHE A 178 -10.80 -7.92 3.00
CA PHE A 178 -11.85 -7.02 2.52
C PHE A 178 -13.07 -6.89 3.45
N GLY A 179 -13.08 -7.57 4.60
CA GLY A 179 -14.21 -7.59 5.54
C GLY A 179 -15.22 -8.70 5.29
#